data_584d8fddb00fd54dcc54079e8ee01c75
#
_entry.id   584d8fddb00fd54dcc54079e8ee01c75
#
_cell.length_a   1.000
_cell.length_b   1.000
_cell.length_c   1.000
_cell.angle_alpha   90.00
_cell.angle_beta   90.00
_cell.angle_gamma   90.00
#
_symmetry.space_group_name_H-M   'P 1'
#
loop_
_entity.id
_entity.type
_entity.pdbx_description
1 polymer ?
#
loop_
_entity_poly.entity_id
_entity_poly.type
_entity_poly.pdbx_seq_one_letter_code
_entity_poly.pdbx_strand_id
1 'polypeptide(L)' 'MQQKEIGMQISAARKKLKYTQRELAEKLGVSDKTISKWERGGSLR' A
#
# COMPACT_ATOMS: atom_id res chain seq x y z
N MET A 1 -13.08 6.70 -8.05
CA MET A 1 -12.35 5.53 -7.58
C MET A 1 -12.24 5.56 -6.07
N GLN A 2 -12.34 4.44 -5.43
CA GLN A 2 -12.36 4.38 -3.99
C GLN A 2 -11.00 4.05 -3.45
N GLN A 3 -10.65 4.68 -2.35
CA GLN A 3 -9.36 4.45 -1.73
C GLN A 3 -9.22 3.02 -1.23
N LYS A 4 -10.32 2.45 -0.83
CA LYS A 4 -10.32 1.06 -0.40
C LYS A 4 -9.83 0.14 -1.51
N GLU A 5 -10.29 0.39 -2.73
CA GLU A 5 -9.86 -0.41 -3.87
C GLU A 5 -8.40 -0.20 -4.17
N ILE A 6 -7.93 1.02 -4.04
CA ILE A 6 -6.53 1.31 -4.28
C ILE A 6 -5.67 0.57 -3.28
N GLY A 7 -6.08 0.55 -2.02
CA GLY A 7 -5.34 -0.16 -1.00
C GLY A 7 -5.25 -1.64 -1.27
N MET A 8 -6.36 -2.22 -1.71
CA MET A 8 -6.38 -3.65 -2.02
C MET A 8 -5.48 -3.96 -3.21
N GLN A 9 -5.48 -3.09 -4.21
CA GLN A 9 -4.62 -3.29 -5.38
C GLN A 9 -3.16 -3.20 -5.01
N ILE A 10 -2.82 -2.25 -4.16
CA ILE A 10 -1.45 -2.10 -3.70
C ILE A 10 -1.01 -3.33 -2.93
N SER A 11 -1.86 -3.81 -2.04
CA SER A 11 -1.54 -4.99 -1.25
C SER A 11 -1.37 -6.21 -2.15
N ALA A 12 -2.25 -6.39 -3.11
CA ALA A 12 -2.16 -7.52 -4.01
C ALA A 12 -0.90 -7.47 -4.86
N ALA A 13 -0.59 -6.30 -5.38
CA ALA A 13 0.61 -6.15 -6.20
C ALA A 13 1.86 -6.41 -5.39
N ARG A 14 1.88 -5.90 -4.15
CA ARG A 14 3.01 -6.10 -3.27
C ARG A 14 3.25 -7.59 -3.02
N LYS A 15 2.18 -8.30 -2.68
CA LYS A 15 2.30 -9.72 -2.38
C LYS A 15 2.69 -10.51 -3.61
N LYS A 16 2.17 -10.12 -4.76
CA LYS A 16 2.51 -10.79 -6.01
C LYS A 16 3.99 -10.68 -6.31
N LEU A 17 4.58 -9.54 -6.01
CA LEU A 17 6.00 -9.30 -6.23
C LEU A 17 6.84 -9.71 -5.03
N LYS A 18 6.19 -10.17 -3.96
CA LYS A 18 6.88 -10.63 -2.76
C LYS A 18 7.65 -9.52 -2.08
N TYR A 19 7.12 -8.31 -2.14
CA TYR A 19 7.70 -7.18 -1.44
C TYR A 19 7.09 -7.07 -0.05
N THR A 20 7.91 -6.63 0.91
CA THR A 20 7.36 -6.18 2.18
C THR A 20 6.79 -4.78 1.99
N GLN A 21 6.02 -4.31 2.99
CA GLN A 21 5.51 -2.95 2.93
C GLN A 21 6.66 -1.94 2.82
N ARG A 22 7.72 -2.20 3.55
CA ARG A 22 8.87 -1.30 3.53
C ARG A 22 9.53 -1.28 2.16
N GLU A 23 9.69 -2.44 1.56
CA GLU A 23 10.31 -2.51 0.24
C GLU A 23 9.48 -1.77 -0.78
N LEU A 24 8.18 -1.95 -0.74
CA LEU A 24 7.32 -1.23 -1.67
C LEU A 24 7.39 0.27 -1.43
N ALA A 25 7.41 0.67 -0.16
CA ALA A 25 7.50 2.09 0.16
C ALA A 25 8.75 2.70 -0.44
N GLU A 26 9.85 2.00 -0.35
CA GLU A 26 11.10 2.49 -0.92
C GLU A 26 11.00 2.62 -2.43
N LYS A 27 10.36 1.67 -3.06
CA LYS A 27 10.19 1.72 -4.52
C LYS A 27 9.35 2.91 -4.95
N LEU A 28 8.36 3.26 -4.15
CA LEU A 28 7.45 4.35 -4.48
C LEU A 28 7.91 5.70 -3.94
N GLY A 29 8.94 5.70 -3.12
CA GLY A 29 9.42 6.95 -2.55
C GLY A 29 8.55 7.49 -1.43
N VAL A 30 7.85 6.62 -0.72
CA VAL A 30 7.00 7.01 0.40
C VAL A 30 7.42 6.24 1.63
N SER A 31 6.81 6.57 2.77
CA SER A 31 7.14 5.84 4.00
C SER A 31 6.35 4.56 4.09
N ASP A 32 6.85 3.61 4.87
CA ASP A 32 6.14 2.36 5.08
C ASP A 32 4.83 2.59 5.81
N LYS A 33 4.74 3.63 6.62
CA LYS A 33 3.47 3.98 7.27
C LYS A 33 2.44 4.38 6.24
N THR A 34 2.87 5.05 5.18
CA THR A 34 1.96 5.43 4.10
C THR A 34 1.40 4.19 3.42
N ILE A 35 2.25 3.22 3.14
CA ILE A 35 1.79 1.99 2.51
C ILE A 35 0.80 1.27 3.44
N SER A 36 1.13 1.19 4.71
CA SER A 36 0.27 0.54 5.67
C SER A 36 -1.10 1.21 5.73
N LYS A 37 -1.11 2.53 5.72
CA LYS A 37 -2.35 3.29 5.75
C LYS A 37 -3.19 2.99 4.50
N TRP A 38 -2.54 2.98 3.35
CA TRP A 38 -3.24 2.71 2.09
C TRP A 38 -3.84 1.32 2.09
N GLU A 39 -3.07 0.32 2.54
CA GLU A 39 -3.54 -1.06 2.51
C GLU A 39 -4.73 -1.27 3.43
N ARG A 40 -4.80 -0.51 4.50
CA ARG A 40 -5.94 -0.62 5.40
C ARG A 40 -7.15 0.15 4.89
N GLY A 41 -6.94 0.99 3.89
CA GLY A 41 -8.05 1.76 3.33
C GLY A 41 -8.61 2.77 4.30
N GLY A 42 -7.86 3.15 5.33
CA GLY A 42 -8.36 4.02 6.35
C GLY A 42 -7.96 5.46 6.20
N SER A 43 -7.40 5.82 5.09
CA SER A 43 -6.84 7.16 4.93
C SER A 43 -7.89 8.26 4.96
N LEU A 44 -9.13 7.91 4.76
CA LEU A 44 -10.19 8.90 4.75
C LEU A 44 -10.81 9.14 6.11
N ARG A 45 -10.36 8.44 7.12
CA ARG A 45 -11.00 8.51 8.43
C ARG A 45 -10.34 9.50 9.33
#